data_992fc7ff76a6290646de20308b3b86bc
#
_entry.id   992fc7ff76a6290646de20308b3b86bc
#
_cell.length_a   1.000
_cell.length_b   1.000
_cell.length_c   1.000
_cell.angle_alpha   90.00
_cell.angle_beta   90.00
_cell.angle_gamma   90.00
#
_symmetry.space_group_name_H-M   'P 1'
#
loop_
_entity.id
_entity.type
_entity.pdbx_description
1 polymer ?
#
loop_
_entity_poly.entity_id
_entity_poly.type
_entity_poly.pdbx_seq_one_letter_code
_entity_poly.pdbx_strand_id
1 'polypeptide(L)'
;MWYVMQVRTGTEENIRCQCQRTIDRRILERCFIPYYQQKKRFQGQWHIQERILFPGYVFLIAENLEPLMENLKHVIGMTRIIGTEETIVPLTDQEVNLLIRMGGDKEQLVRLSQGIIQGDQVHIISGPLQGMEGAIRKIDRHKRIAVLSLDMFGRTVDMKVGLEIIEKNKDRNTEACLQET
;
A
#
# COMPACT_ATOMS: atom_id res chain seq x y z
N MET A 1 -4.33 -14.16 -13.13
CA MET A 1 -5.21 -13.14 -12.49
C MET A 1 -4.76 -12.89 -11.08
N TRP A 2 -5.00 -11.68 -10.55
CA TRP A 2 -4.67 -11.33 -9.16
C TRP A 2 -5.92 -11.43 -8.29
N TYR A 3 -5.74 -12.01 -7.12
CA TYR A 3 -6.78 -12.17 -6.09
C TYR A 3 -6.29 -11.63 -4.77
N VAL A 4 -7.20 -11.25 -3.90
CA VAL A 4 -6.87 -10.84 -2.53
C VAL A 4 -7.62 -11.71 -1.53
N MET A 5 -6.90 -12.12 -0.50
CA MET A 5 -7.38 -12.96 0.58
C MET A 5 -7.31 -12.21 1.91
N GLN A 6 -8.39 -12.15 2.65
CA GLN A 6 -8.40 -11.59 3.99
C GLN A 6 -7.97 -12.64 5.02
N VAL A 7 -7.02 -12.25 5.85
CA VAL A 7 -6.48 -13.07 6.93
C VAL A 7 -6.51 -12.29 8.25
N ARG A 8 -6.26 -12.97 9.36
CA ARG A 8 -6.08 -12.29 10.65
C ARG A 8 -4.82 -11.43 10.61
N THR A 9 -4.94 -10.15 10.99
CA THR A 9 -3.78 -9.25 11.07
C THR A 9 -2.71 -9.82 11.99
N GLY A 10 -1.47 -9.84 11.50
CA GLY A 10 -0.32 -10.44 12.16
C GLY A 10 -0.06 -11.90 11.78
N THR A 11 -0.91 -12.51 10.94
CA THR A 11 -0.70 -13.88 10.43
C THR A 11 -0.32 -13.93 8.96
N GLU A 12 -0.21 -12.78 8.29
CA GLU A 12 -0.02 -12.65 6.85
C GLU A 12 1.19 -13.45 6.35
N GLU A 13 2.34 -13.31 7.02
CA GLU A 13 3.57 -14.03 6.65
C GLU A 13 3.44 -15.55 6.83
N ASN A 14 2.79 -15.98 7.91
CA ASN A 14 2.56 -17.40 8.14
C ASN A 14 1.67 -17.98 7.02
N ILE A 15 0.58 -17.30 6.67
CA ILE A 15 -0.32 -17.73 5.60
C ILE A 15 0.41 -17.74 4.26
N ARG A 16 1.18 -16.69 3.93
CA ARG A 16 2.00 -16.63 2.72
C ARG A 16 2.94 -17.84 2.64
N CYS A 17 3.67 -18.13 3.71
CA CYS A 17 4.58 -19.28 3.77
C CYS A 17 3.84 -20.61 3.60
N GLN A 18 2.67 -20.77 4.22
CA GLN A 18 1.87 -21.99 4.03
C GLN A 18 1.44 -22.15 2.57
N CYS A 19 0.86 -21.11 1.96
CA CYS A 19 0.46 -21.14 0.56
C CYS A 19 1.62 -21.55 -0.37
N GLN A 20 2.80 -20.96 -0.17
CA GLN A 20 3.98 -21.26 -0.99
C GLN A 20 4.52 -22.68 -0.80
N ARG A 21 4.29 -23.30 0.35
CA ARG A 21 4.75 -24.66 0.66
C ARG A 21 3.78 -25.73 0.25
N THR A 22 2.47 -25.47 0.33
CA THR A 22 1.42 -26.47 0.16
C THR A 22 0.77 -26.46 -1.21
N ILE A 23 0.78 -25.34 -1.91
CA ILE A 23 0.12 -25.19 -3.21
C ILE A 23 1.14 -25.27 -4.33
N ASP A 24 0.88 -26.13 -5.33
CA ASP A 24 1.74 -26.27 -6.51
C ASP A 24 1.83 -24.94 -7.27
N ARG A 25 3.03 -24.61 -7.75
CA ARG A 25 3.29 -23.38 -8.52
C ARG A 25 2.51 -23.28 -9.83
N ARG A 26 2.04 -24.40 -10.36
CA ARG A 26 1.15 -24.43 -11.53
C ARG A 26 -0.27 -23.95 -11.20
N ILE A 27 -0.66 -24.00 -9.91
CA ILE A 27 -1.96 -23.53 -9.43
C ILE A 27 -1.81 -22.11 -8.87
N LEU A 28 -0.81 -21.89 -8.01
CA LEU A 28 -0.50 -20.61 -7.39
C LEU A 28 0.86 -20.11 -7.91
N GLU A 29 0.83 -19.27 -8.94
CA GLU A 29 2.03 -18.68 -9.51
C GLU A 29 2.82 -17.90 -8.47
N ARG A 30 2.10 -17.08 -7.66
CA ARG A 30 2.72 -16.22 -6.66
C ARG A 30 1.77 -15.95 -5.49
N CYS A 31 2.33 -15.92 -4.30
CA CYS A 31 1.66 -15.46 -3.07
C CYS A 31 2.57 -14.42 -2.41
N PHE A 32 2.05 -13.22 -2.16
CA PHE A 32 2.86 -12.12 -1.67
C PHE A 32 2.07 -11.16 -0.76
N ILE A 33 2.83 -10.34 -0.04
CA ILE A 33 2.33 -9.29 0.83
C ILE A 33 3.05 -8.01 0.38
N PRO A 34 2.33 -6.97 -0.06
CA PRO A 34 2.96 -5.70 -0.40
C PRO A 34 3.38 -4.95 0.85
N TYR A 35 4.54 -4.30 0.77
CA TYR A 35 5.11 -3.50 1.83
C TYR A 35 5.26 -2.04 1.42
N TYR A 36 5.43 -1.15 2.41
CA TYR A 36 5.87 0.22 2.19
C TYR A 36 7.03 0.58 3.09
N GLN A 37 7.91 1.45 2.61
CA GLN A 37 9.01 2.00 3.39
C GLN A 37 8.52 3.16 4.25
N GLN A 38 8.91 3.16 5.52
CA GLN A 38 8.68 4.24 6.46
C GLN A 38 10.00 4.64 7.11
N LYS A 39 10.27 5.94 7.20
CA LYS A 39 11.43 6.46 7.92
C LYS A 39 11.08 6.70 9.39
N LYS A 40 11.77 6.03 10.29
CA LYS A 40 11.52 6.11 11.73
C LYS A 40 12.80 6.45 12.48
N ARG A 41 12.70 7.31 13.49
CA ARG A 41 13.83 7.65 14.36
C ARG A 41 13.94 6.64 15.49
N PHE A 42 15.14 6.07 15.66
CA PHE A 42 15.48 5.17 16.74
C PHE A 42 16.90 5.48 17.23
N GLN A 43 17.09 5.62 18.56
CA GLN A 43 18.39 5.98 19.17
C GLN A 43 19.08 7.20 18.53
N GLY A 44 18.29 8.23 18.20
CA GLY A 44 18.78 9.47 17.59
C GLY A 44 19.02 9.42 16.08
N GLN A 45 19.02 8.24 15.44
CA GLN A 45 19.26 8.04 14.03
C GLN A 45 17.97 7.70 13.26
N TRP A 46 17.95 8.01 11.96
CA TRP A 46 16.85 7.69 11.08
C TRP A 46 17.09 6.37 10.36
N HIS A 47 16.12 5.46 10.47
CA HIS A 47 16.13 4.14 9.85
C HIS A 47 14.94 3.98 8.91
N ILE A 48 15.15 3.33 7.78
CA ILE A 48 14.07 2.87 6.91
C ILE A 48 13.59 1.52 7.42
N GLN A 49 12.29 1.43 7.67
CA GLN A 49 11.61 0.20 8.07
C GLN A 49 10.54 -0.14 7.04
N GLU A 50 10.36 -1.41 6.79
CA GLU A 50 9.27 -1.91 5.95
C GLU A 50 8.06 -2.26 6.81
N ARG A 51 6.88 -1.91 6.32
CA ARG A 51 5.60 -2.18 6.95
C ARG A 51 4.64 -2.76 5.93
N ILE A 52 3.79 -3.67 6.36
CA ILE A 52 2.75 -4.23 5.50
C ILE A 52 1.84 -3.10 5.01
N LEU A 53 1.64 -3.03 3.69
CA LEU A 53 0.85 -1.99 3.05
C LEU A 53 -0.65 -2.15 3.36
N PHE A 54 -1.15 -3.39 3.32
CA PHE A 54 -2.53 -3.75 3.65
C PHE A 54 -2.55 -4.80 4.77
N PRO A 55 -2.53 -4.39 6.05
CA PRO A 55 -2.61 -5.34 7.16
C PRO A 55 -3.89 -6.18 7.11
N GLY A 56 -3.76 -7.48 7.27
CA GLY A 56 -4.87 -8.44 7.20
C GLY A 56 -5.18 -8.91 5.77
N TYR A 57 -4.29 -8.65 4.80
CA TYR A 57 -4.48 -9.08 3.41
C TYR A 57 -3.24 -9.76 2.85
N VAL A 58 -3.47 -10.82 2.09
CA VAL A 58 -2.46 -11.56 1.32
C VAL A 58 -2.92 -11.61 -0.13
N PHE A 59 -1.99 -11.38 -1.04
CA PHE A 59 -2.26 -11.33 -2.48
C PHE A 59 -1.82 -12.63 -3.16
N LEU A 60 -2.61 -13.09 -4.10
CA LEU A 60 -2.43 -14.34 -4.82
C LEU A 60 -2.48 -14.08 -6.32
N ILE A 61 -1.56 -14.69 -7.07
CA ILE A 61 -1.59 -14.71 -8.53
C ILE A 61 -1.82 -16.15 -8.96
N ALA A 62 -2.90 -16.40 -9.67
CA ALA A 62 -3.26 -17.71 -10.18
C ALA A 62 -3.98 -17.58 -11.51
N GLU A 63 -3.85 -18.61 -12.34
CA GLU A 63 -4.51 -18.66 -13.64
C GLU A 63 -5.99 -19.05 -13.51
N ASN A 64 -6.25 -20.10 -12.73
CA ASN A 64 -7.57 -20.68 -12.53
C ASN A 64 -8.01 -20.62 -11.05
N LEU A 65 -9.22 -20.12 -10.83
CA LEU A 65 -9.76 -19.91 -9.50
C LEU A 65 -10.14 -21.21 -8.78
N GLU A 66 -10.78 -22.16 -9.48
CA GLU A 66 -11.29 -23.39 -8.88
C GLU A 66 -10.21 -24.24 -8.22
N PRO A 67 -9.08 -24.59 -8.91
CA PRO A 67 -8.00 -25.33 -8.28
C PRO A 67 -7.36 -24.56 -7.12
N LEU A 68 -7.27 -23.22 -7.23
CA LEU A 68 -6.75 -22.40 -6.16
C LEU A 68 -7.63 -22.52 -4.91
N MET A 69 -8.94 -22.42 -5.06
CA MET A 69 -9.91 -22.53 -3.95
C MET A 69 -9.82 -23.86 -3.22
N GLU A 70 -9.75 -24.96 -3.97
CA GLU A 70 -9.63 -26.30 -3.40
C GLU A 70 -8.37 -26.43 -2.53
N ASN A 71 -7.25 -25.89 -3.01
CA ASN A 71 -5.98 -25.94 -2.28
C ASN A 71 -5.97 -25.00 -1.07
N LEU A 72 -6.60 -23.83 -1.16
CA LEU A 72 -6.69 -22.89 -0.04
C LEU A 72 -7.49 -23.42 1.14
N LYS A 73 -8.40 -24.36 0.96
CA LYS A 73 -9.13 -25.03 2.08
C LYS A 73 -8.20 -25.73 3.06
N HIS A 74 -6.99 -26.10 2.63
CA HIS A 74 -5.99 -26.77 3.47
C HIS A 74 -5.05 -25.81 4.18
N VAL A 75 -5.15 -24.52 3.93
CA VAL A 75 -4.33 -23.48 4.59
C VAL A 75 -4.93 -23.14 5.95
N ILE A 76 -4.18 -23.43 7.03
CA ILE A 76 -4.63 -23.21 8.40
C ILE A 76 -4.60 -21.72 8.75
N GLY A 77 -5.68 -21.22 9.32
CA GLY A 77 -5.79 -19.81 9.74
C GLY A 77 -6.29 -18.86 8.66
N MET A 78 -6.70 -19.38 7.51
CA MET A 78 -7.39 -18.62 6.50
C MET A 78 -8.77 -18.21 7.01
N THR A 79 -9.06 -16.91 6.98
CA THR A 79 -10.32 -16.40 7.53
C THR A 79 -11.37 -16.17 6.44
N ARG A 80 -10.97 -15.58 5.31
CA ARG A 80 -11.91 -15.26 4.22
C ARG A 80 -11.17 -14.86 2.95
N ILE A 81 -11.63 -15.32 1.81
CA ILE A 81 -11.28 -14.73 0.52
C ILE A 81 -12.29 -13.62 0.26
N ILE A 82 -11.81 -12.44 -0.13
CA ILE A 82 -12.70 -11.30 -0.38
C ILE A 82 -13.49 -11.56 -1.66
N GLY A 83 -14.78 -11.54 -1.49
CA GLY A 83 -15.81 -11.78 -2.49
C GLY A 83 -17.12 -12.02 -1.78
N THR A 84 -18.19 -12.20 -2.49
CA THR A 84 -19.46 -12.74 -1.95
C THR A 84 -19.23 -14.18 -1.52
N GLU A 85 -20.06 -14.72 -0.65
CA GLU A 85 -19.92 -16.09 -0.08
C GLU A 85 -19.74 -17.19 -1.14
N GLU A 86 -20.10 -16.90 -2.39
CA GLU A 86 -20.08 -17.84 -3.52
C GLU A 86 -19.08 -17.45 -4.63
N THR A 87 -18.49 -16.24 -4.63
CA THR A 87 -17.68 -15.78 -5.76
C THR A 87 -16.47 -15.00 -5.29
N ILE A 88 -15.27 -15.46 -5.64
CA ILE A 88 -14.04 -14.69 -5.52
C ILE A 88 -14.01 -13.69 -6.65
N VAL A 89 -13.89 -12.42 -6.31
CA VAL A 89 -13.69 -11.36 -7.29
C VAL A 89 -12.19 -11.12 -7.44
N PRO A 90 -11.62 -11.30 -8.65
CA PRO A 90 -10.25 -10.90 -8.91
C PRO A 90 -10.12 -9.39 -8.76
N LEU A 91 -8.90 -8.92 -8.50
CA LEU A 91 -8.61 -7.49 -8.58
C LEU A 91 -8.86 -6.98 -10.00
N THR A 92 -9.39 -5.79 -10.11
CA THR A 92 -9.55 -5.10 -11.39
C THR A 92 -8.18 -4.72 -11.96
N ASP A 93 -8.11 -4.54 -13.28
CA ASP A 93 -6.87 -4.10 -13.93
C ASP A 93 -6.38 -2.75 -13.38
N GLN A 94 -7.28 -1.87 -12.96
CA GLN A 94 -6.94 -0.60 -12.35
C GLN A 94 -6.25 -0.79 -10.99
N GLU A 95 -6.75 -1.69 -10.17
CA GLU A 95 -6.14 -2.03 -8.86
C GLU A 95 -4.78 -2.70 -9.03
N VAL A 96 -4.66 -3.63 -9.98
CA VAL A 96 -3.39 -4.30 -10.32
C VAL A 96 -2.38 -3.26 -10.81
N ASN A 97 -2.76 -2.40 -11.76
CA ASN A 97 -1.88 -1.36 -12.29
C ASN A 97 -1.44 -0.37 -11.20
N LEU A 98 -2.32 -0.01 -10.28
CA LEU A 98 -1.99 0.83 -9.13
C LEU A 98 -0.92 0.17 -8.25
N LEU A 99 -1.11 -1.10 -7.89
CA LEU A 99 -0.14 -1.85 -7.08
C LEU A 99 1.21 -1.99 -7.77
N ILE A 100 1.24 -2.29 -9.06
CA ILE A 100 2.47 -2.39 -9.87
C ILE A 100 3.16 -1.02 -9.97
N ARG A 101 2.41 0.05 -10.24
CA ARG A 101 2.94 1.41 -10.31
C ARG A 101 3.59 1.85 -9.00
N MET A 102 2.98 1.51 -7.87
CA MET A 102 3.47 1.91 -6.55
C MET A 102 4.61 1.05 -6.04
N GLY A 103 4.49 -0.26 -6.13
CA GLY A 103 5.40 -1.21 -5.48
C GLY A 103 6.31 -2.00 -6.44
N GLY A 104 6.14 -1.81 -7.75
CA GLY A 104 6.79 -2.65 -8.76
C GLY A 104 6.17 -4.05 -8.86
N ASP A 105 6.38 -4.69 -9.99
CA ASP A 105 5.79 -6.02 -10.25
C ASP A 105 6.40 -7.13 -9.37
N LYS A 106 7.71 -7.09 -9.17
CA LYS A 106 8.45 -8.14 -8.44
C LYS A 106 8.60 -7.86 -6.95
N GLU A 107 9.00 -6.66 -6.60
CA GLU A 107 9.36 -6.31 -5.22
C GLU A 107 8.12 -6.09 -4.34
N GLN A 108 7.03 -5.57 -4.92
CA GLN A 108 5.81 -5.18 -4.20
C GLN A 108 6.12 -4.29 -2.98
N LEU A 109 7.12 -3.41 -3.15
CA LEU A 109 7.61 -2.51 -2.11
C LEU A 109 7.43 -1.06 -2.53
N VAL A 110 6.48 -0.38 -1.88
CA VAL A 110 6.26 1.05 -2.07
C VAL A 110 7.39 1.81 -1.36
N ARG A 111 8.31 2.38 -2.14
CA ARG A 111 9.45 3.12 -1.64
C ARG A 111 9.02 4.45 -1.01
N LEU A 112 9.88 5.00 -0.16
CA LEU A 112 9.65 6.30 0.46
C LEU A 112 9.57 7.39 -0.61
N SER A 113 8.51 8.20 -0.56
CA SER A 113 8.39 9.40 -1.39
C SER A 113 8.92 10.63 -0.66
N GLN A 114 9.33 11.64 -1.42
CA GLN A 114 9.70 12.94 -0.90
C GLN A 114 8.82 14.03 -1.51
N GLY A 115 8.48 15.01 -0.69
CA GLY A 115 7.63 16.11 -1.11
C GLY A 115 7.98 17.40 -0.39
N ILE A 116 7.41 18.49 -0.90
CA ILE A 116 7.46 19.83 -0.31
C ILE A 116 6.04 20.31 -0.05
N ILE A 117 5.89 21.22 0.89
CA ILE A 117 4.61 21.92 1.15
C ILE A 117 4.80 23.38 0.76
N GLN A 118 3.98 23.86 -0.18
CA GLN A 118 3.90 25.26 -0.57
C GLN A 118 2.49 25.76 -0.25
N GLY A 119 2.39 26.71 0.70
CA GLY A 119 1.10 27.10 1.24
C GLY A 119 0.38 25.90 1.88
N ASP A 120 -0.81 25.61 1.37
CA ASP A 120 -1.62 24.46 1.78
C ASP A 120 -1.50 23.25 0.85
N GLN A 121 -0.72 23.35 -0.22
CA GLN A 121 -0.57 22.30 -1.22
C GLN A 121 0.68 21.48 -0.99
N VAL A 122 0.55 20.17 -1.25
CA VAL A 122 1.65 19.21 -1.23
C VAL A 122 2.06 18.91 -2.66
N HIS A 123 3.36 18.99 -2.93
CA HIS A 123 3.96 18.62 -4.20
C HIS A 123 4.94 17.47 -3.98
N ILE A 124 4.71 16.36 -4.65
CA ILE A 124 5.59 15.20 -4.59
C ILE A 124 6.71 15.37 -5.61
N ILE A 125 7.94 15.47 -5.13
CA ILE A 125 9.13 15.69 -5.99
C ILE A 125 9.79 14.38 -6.42
N SER A 126 9.63 13.30 -5.65
CA SER A 126 10.16 11.99 -6.01
C SER A 126 9.39 10.86 -5.32
N GLY A 127 9.47 9.67 -5.95
CA GLY A 127 8.88 8.45 -5.41
C GLY A 127 7.50 8.10 -5.97
N PRO A 128 6.92 6.98 -5.51
CA PRO A 128 5.71 6.40 -6.10
C PRO A 128 4.45 7.24 -5.92
N LEU A 129 4.46 8.25 -5.05
CA LEU A 129 3.30 9.15 -4.86
C LEU A 129 3.20 10.27 -5.90
N GLN A 130 4.15 10.41 -6.82
CA GLN A 130 4.07 11.44 -7.88
C GLN A 130 2.81 11.27 -8.73
N GLY A 131 2.05 12.37 -8.88
CA GLY A 131 0.78 12.38 -9.60
C GLY A 131 -0.37 11.71 -8.84
N MET A 132 -0.19 11.45 -7.53
CA MET A 132 -1.23 10.94 -6.64
C MET A 132 -1.57 11.93 -5.51
N GLU A 133 -1.15 13.18 -5.64
CA GLU A 133 -1.34 14.21 -4.61
C GLU A 133 -2.82 14.38 -4.25
N GLY A 134 -3.72 14.27 -5.24
CA GLY A 134 -5.18 14.36 -5.03
C GLY A 134 -5.78 13.21 -4.21
N ALA A 135 -5.09 12.08 -4.10
CA ALA A 135 -5.52 10.96 -3.27
C ALA A 135 -5.03 11.07 -1.81
N ILE A 136 -4.13 12.01 -1.53
CA ILE A 136 -3.59 12.20 -0.18
C ILE A 136 -4.64 12.89 0.70
N ARG A 137 -5.18 12.13 1.64
CA ARG A 137 -6.16 12.63 2.61
C ARG A 137 -5.51 13.30 3.83
N LYS A 138 -4.38 12.77 4.27
CA LYS A 138 -3.69 13.22 5.49
C LYS A 138 -2.18 13.01 5.39
N ILE A 139 -1.42 13.94 5.94
CA ILE A 139 0.03 13.81 6.11
C ILE A 139 0.38 13.92 7.58
N ASP A 140 1.08 12.91 8.09
CA ASP A 140 1.71 12.93 9.40
C ASP A 140 3.22 13.12 9.23
N ARG A 141 3.67 14.38 9.37
CA ARG A 141 5.08 14.75 9.19
C ARG A 141 5.99 14.16 10.26
N HIS A 142 5.47 13.98 11.48
CA HIS A 142 6.24 13.38 12.58
C HIS A 142 6.52 11.91 12.32
N LYS A 143 5.50 11.19 11.85
CA LYS A 143 5.64 9.77 11.48
C LYS A 143 6.19 9.56 10.08
N ARG A 144 6.30 10.64 9.28
CA ARG A 144 6.73 10.60 7.87
C ARG A 144 5.92 9.64 7.03
N ILE A 145 4.60 9.77 7.15
CA ILE A 145 3.62 8.98 6.39
C ILE A 145 2.56 9.88 5.78
N ALA A 146 2.07 9.47 4.63
CA ALA A 146 0.82 9.92 4.04
C ALA A 146 -0.24 8.83 4.17
N VAL A 147 -1.49 9.25 4.30
CA VAL A 147 -2.66 8.38 4.22
C VAL A 147 -3.38 8.73 2.93
N LEU A 148 -3.49 7.77 2.04
CA LEU A 148 -4.24 7.88 0.79
C LEU A 148 -5.60 7.22 0.97
N SER A 149 -6.63 7.82 0.36
CA SER A 149 -7.96 7.22 0.27
C SER A 149 -8.14 6.71 -1.15
N LEU A 150 -8.29 5.41 -1.30
CA LEU A 150 -8.35 4.72 -2.59
C LEU A 150 -9.52 3.75 -2.63
N ASP A 151 -10.16 3.63 -3.79
CA ASP A 151 -11.18 2.61 -4.00
C ASP A 151 -10.50 1.31 -4.41
N MET A 152 -10.51 0.34 -3.49
CA MET A 152 -9.91 -0.98 -3.67
C MET A 152 -10.76 -2.05 -2.99
N PHE A 153 -10.77 -3.23 -3.57
CA PHE A 153 -11.51 -4.38 -3.03
C PHE A 153 -13.01 -4.10 -2.86
N GLY A 154 -13.59 -3.31 -3.80
CA GLY A 154 -15.00 -2.92 -3.78
C GLY A 154 -15.39 -1.94 -2.67
N ARG A 155 -14.43 -1.28 -2.03
CA ARG A 155 -14.66 -0.30 -0.96
C ARG A 155 -13.54 0.76 -0.93
N THR A 156 -13.82 1.87 -0.27
CA THR A 156 -12.78 2.87 0.00
C THR A 156 -11.87 2.40 1.13
N VAL A 157 -10.56 2.35 0.88
CA VAL A 157 -9.52 1.89 1.81
C VAL A 157 -8.53 3.01 2.09
N ASP A 158 -8.21 3.21 3.37
CA ASP A 158 -7.13 4.10 3.78
C ASP A 158 -5.79 3.36 3.73
N MET A 159 -4.92 3.75 2.81
CA MET A 159 -3.59 3.18 2.62
C MET A 159 -2.51 4.11 3.19
N LYS A 160 -1.64 3.56 4.03
CA LYS A 160 -0.49 4.30 4.60
C LYS A 160 0.75 4.04 3.78
N VAL A 161 1.48 5.11 3.44
CA VAL A 161 2.74 5.05 2.71
C VAL A 161 3.74 6.05 3.28
N GLY A 162 5.02 5.81 3.05
CA GLY A 162 6.06 6.72 3.51
C GLY A 162 6.12 8.00 2.67
N LEU A 163 6.10 9.13 3.36
CA LEU A 163 6.27 10.46 2.76
C LEU A 163 7.12 11.34 3.69
N GLU A 164 8.26 11.76 3.20
CA GLU A 164 9.13 12.73 3.87
C GLU A 164 8.93 14.12 3.27
N ILE A 165 8.47 15.06 4.09
CA ILE A 165 8.40 16.46 3.70
C ILE A 165 9.76 17.09 4.02
N ILE A 166 10.50 17.46 2.96
CA ILE A 166 11.85 17.99 3.08
C ILE A 166 11.88 19.52 3.20
N GLU A 167 10.85 20.20 2.71
CA GLU A 167 10.74 21.64 2.75
C GLU A 167 9.29 22.08 2.98
N LYS A 168 9.13 23.18 3.76
CA LYS A 168 7.85 23.86 3.93
C LYS A 168 8.04 25.35 3.69
N ASN A 169 7.60 25.84 2.53
CA ASN A 169 7.56 27.25 2.22
C ASN A 169 6.20 27.82 2.66
N LYS A 170 6.21 28.82 3.55
CA LYS A 170 5.05 29.68 3.77
C LYS A 170 4.98 30.65 2.61
N ASP A 171 3.81 30.81 2.01
CA ASP A 171 3.63 31.86 0.99
C ASP A 171 4.05 33.19 1.60
N ARG A 172 5.05 33.85 1.00
CA ARG A 172 5.48 35.21 1.34
C ARG A 172 4.52 36.23 0.74
N ASN A 173 3.22 36.14 0.97
CA ASN A 173 2.25 37.04 0.41
C ASN A 173 1.26 37.55 1.47
N THR A 174 1.78 38.10 2.61
CA THR A 174 0.91 38.86 3.52
C THR A 174 1.64 40.01 4.22
N GLU A 175 2.81 40.46 3.74
CA GLU A 175 3.51 41.61 4.38
C GLU A 175 3.93 42.71 3.39
N ALA A 176 3.28 42.85 2.24
CA ALA A 176 3.60 43.93 1.30
C ALA A 176 2.43 44.90 1.10
N CYS A 177 1.61 45.15 2.13
CA CYS A 177 0.51 46.12 2.02
C CYS A 177 0.25 46.98 3.27
N LEU A 178 1.31 47.37 3.98
CA LEU A 178 1.21 48.40 5.06
C LEU A 178 2.49 49.22 5.20
N GLN A 179 2.99 49.78 4.07
CA GLN A 179 3.91 50.93 4.12
C GLN A 179 3.72 51.77 2.88
N GLU A 180 2.64 52.54 2.85
CA GLU A 180 2.53 53.81 2.12
C GLU A 180 1.30 54.54 2.66
N THR A 181 1.49 55.29 3.72
CA THR A 181 0.78 56.58 3.95
C THR A 181 1.61 57.40 4.96
#